data_ae78b5c3bc886369bdaf6392ee65a984
#
_entry.id   ae78b5c3bc886369bdaf6392ee65a984
#
_cell.length_a   1.000
_cell.length_b   1.000
_cell.length_c   1.000
_cell.angle_alpha   90.00
_cell.angle_beta   90.00
_cell.angle_gamma   90.00
#
_symmetry.space_group_name_H-M   'P 1'
#
loop_
_entity.id
_entity.type
_entity.pdbx_description
1 polymer ?
#
loop_
_entity_poly.entity_id
_entity_poly.type
_entity_poly.pdbx_seq_one_letter_code
_entity_poly.pdbx_strand_id
1 'polypeptide(L)'
;MIDVFNNFYKGKRVLVTGHTGFKGSWLSIWLHELGAEIVGVALDPFTERDNFVLSGIGKKMVADIRADIRDGQKIKEIFALYQPEIVFHLAAQPLVRLSYEQPVETYETNVMGTINLSLIH
;
A
#
# COMPACT_ATOMS: atom_id res chain seq x y z
N MET A 1 -14.42 11.22 -14.83
CA MET A 1 -14.66 11.09 -13.40
C MET A 1 -15.20 12.38 -12.83
N ILE A 2 -16.21 12.30 -11.99
CA ILE A 2 -16.76 13.47 -11.33
C ILE A 2 -15.69 14.08 -10.43
N ASP A 3 -15.65 15.42 -10.40
CA ASP A 3 -14.72 16.16 -9.57
C ASP A 3 -15.12 16.09 -8.09
N VAL A 4 -14.84 14.94 -7.47
CA VAL A 4 -14.97 14.74 -6.02
C VAL A 4 -13.70 15.29 -5.39
N PHE A 5 -13.71 15.93 -4.29
CA PHE A 5 -12.54 16.51 -3.63
C PHE A 5 -11.86 17.64 -4.42
N ASN A 6 -12.56 18.29 -5.34
CA ASN A 6 -12.05 19.44 -6.11
C ASN A 6 -10.70 19.14 -6.81
N ASN A 7 -10.57 17.95 -7.41
CA ASN A 7 -9.33 17.51 -8.08
C ASN A 7 -8.12 17.45 -7.16
N PHE A 8 -8.32 17.31 -5.85
CA PHE A 8 -7.23 17.34 -4.88
C PHE A 8 -6.16 16.28 -5.19
N TYR A 9 -6.59 15.06 -5.56
CA TYR A 9 -5.67 13.93 -5.80
C TYR A 9 -5.08 13.93 -7.20
N LYS A 10 -5.57 14.75 -8.12
CA LYS A 10 -5.10 14.76 -9.50
C LYS A 10 -3.62 15.12 -9.58
N GLY A 11 -2.81 14.21 -10.12
CA GLY A 11 -1.37 14.38 -10.25
C GLY A 11 -0.58 14.25 -8.95
N LYS A 12 -1.23 13.99 -7.83
CA LYS A 12 -0.54 13.75 -6.55
C LYS A 12 0.10 12.38 -6.53
N ARG A 13 1.33 12.29 -6.04
CA ARG A 13 1.99 11.01 -5.82
C ARG A 13 1.57 10.46 -4.45
N VAL A 14 0.89 9.31 -4.47
CA VAL A 14 0.33 8.68 -3.28
C VAL A 14 0.97 7.32 -3.08
N LEU A 15 1.51 7.10 -1.89
CA LEU A 15 2.02 5.78 -1.52
C LEU A 15 0.95 5.04 -0.73
N VAL A 16 0.63 3.81 -1.16
CA VAL A 16 -0.32 2.95 -0.47
C VAL A 16 0.42 1.70 -0.01
N THR A 17 0.55 1.52 1.30
CA THR A 17 1.07 0.26 1.83
C THR A 17 -0.09 -0.72 1.99
N GLY A 18 0.14 -1.98 1.66
CA GLY A 18 -0.92 -2.98 1.70
C GLY A 18 -1.86 -2.93 0.50
N HIS A 19 -1.39 -2.43 -0.63
CA HIS A 19 -2.20 -2.28 -1.85
C HIS A 19 -2.65 -3.62 -2.45
N THR A 20 -2.01 -4.72 -2.12
CA THR A 20 -2.43 -6.05 -2.58
C THR A 20 -3.57 -6.64 -1.76
N GLY A 21 -3.88 -6.08 -0.59
CA GLY A 21 -4.97 -6.50 0.25
C GLY A 21 -6.33 -5.97 -0.25
N PHE A 22 -7.40 -6.41 0.39
CA PHE A 22 -8.76 -6.05 -0.02
C PHE A 22 -9.00 -4.54 0.04
N LYS A 23 -8.77 -3.92 1.19
CA LYS A 23 -9.00 -2.48 1.35
C LYS A 23 -8.02 -1.65 0.52
N GLY A 24 -6.75 -2.05 0.50
CA GLY A 24 -5.72 -1.31 -0.23
C GLY A 24 -5.91 -1.35 -1.73
N SER A 25 -6.38 -2.47 -2.28
CA SER A 25 -6.66 -2.56 -3.71
C SER A 25 -7.85 -1.71 -4.12
N TRP A 26 -8.93 -1.71 -3.34
CA TRP A 26 -10.09 -0.84 -3.60
C TRP A 26 -9.73 0.64 -3.50
N LEU A 27 -8.97 1.02 -2.47
CA LEU A 27 -8.50 2.40 -2.33
C LEU A 27 -7.64 2.82 -3.53
N SER A 28 -6.76 1.93 -3.99
CA SER A 28 -5.90 2.20 -5.14
C SER A 28 -6.71 2.40 -6.42
N ILE A 29 -7.76 1.61 -6.63
CA ILE A 29 -8.66 1.78 -7.76
C ILE A 29 -9.31 3.16 -7.70
N TRP A 30 -9.83 3.54 -6.55
CA TRP A 30 -10.48 4.84 -6.37
C TRP A 30 -9.50 5.99 -6.59
N LEU A 31 -8.32 5.93 -5.99
CA LEU A 31 -7.30 6.96 -6.17
C LEU A 31 -6.89 7.11 -7.64
N HIS A 32 -6.77 5.99 -8.36
CA HIS A 32 -6.48 6.02 -9.77
C HIS A 32 -7.57 6.76 -10.56
N GLU A 33 -8.83 6.49 -10.25
CA GLU A 33 -9.97 7.18 -10.87
C GLU A 33 -9.97 8.68 -10.55
N LEU A 34 -9.44 9.07 -9.40
CA LEU A 34 -9.30 10.48 -9.01
C LEU A 34 -8.06 11.15 -9.62
N GLY A 35 -7.30 10.44 -10.42
CA GLY A 35 -6.14 10.98 -11.12
C GLY A 35 -4.83 10.94 -10.34
N ALA A 36 -4.76 10.25 -9.22
CA ALA A 36 -3.53 10.12 -8.45
C ALA A 36 -2.52 9.21 -9.13
N GLU A 37 -1.24 9.47 -8.88
CA GLU A 37 -0.14 8.59 -9.25
C GLU A 37 0.18 7.71 -8.06
N ILE A 38 -0.05 6.39 -8.20
CA ILE A 38 0.00 5.47 -7.06
C ILE A 38 1.29 4.66 -7.05
N VAL A 39 1.96 4.67 -5.90
CA VAL A 39 3.07 3.76 -5.60
C VAL A 39 2.58 2.79 -4.54
N GLY A 40 2.50 1.51 -4.88
CA GLY A 40 2.06 0.47 -3.96
C GLY A 40 3.23 -0.30 -3.36
N VAL A 41 3.18 -0.58 -2.08
CA VAL A 41 4.18 -1.39 -1.37
C VAL A 41 3.47 -2.43 -0.53
N ALA A 42 3.67 -3.70 -0.82
CA ALA A 42 3.07 -4.80 -0.07
C ALA A 42 3.74 -6.13 -0.39
N LEU A 43 3.41 -7.15 0.37
CA LEU A 43 3.72 -8.53 0.02
C LEU A 43 2.83 -8.98 -1.13
N ASP A 44 3.12 -10.15 -1.70
CA ASP A 44 2.28 -10.73 -2.75
C ASP A 44 0.86 -10.97 -2.24
N PRO A 45 -0.16 -10.86 -3.13
CA PRO A 45 -1.53 -11.19 -2.75
C PRO A 45 -1.63 -12.67 -2.35
N PHE A 46 -2.56 -12.99 -1.45
CA PHE A 46 -2.70 -14.35 -0.94
C PHE A 46 -3.16 -15.34 -2.01
N THR A 47 -4.02 -14.91 -2.93
CA THR A 47 -4.55 -15.77 -3.99
C THR A 47 -4.71 -15.00 -5.29
N GLU A 48 -4.85 -15.75 -6.40
CA GLU A 48 -5.15 -15.16 -7.71
C GLU A 48 -6.57 -14.61 -7.79
N ARG A 49 -7.43 -14.94 -6.81
CA ARG A 49 -8.81 -14.44 -6.73
C ARG A 49 -8.93 -13.14 -5.97
N ASP A 50 -7.85 -12.65 -5.38
CA ASP A 50 -7.86 -11.38 -4.67
C ASP A 50 -8.25 -10.24 -5.61
N ASN A 51 -8.97 -9.26 -5.07
CA ASN A 51 -9.43 -8.11 -5.84
C ASN A 51 -8.27 -7.40 -6.57
N PHE A 52 -7.10 -7.34 -5.95
CA PHE A 52 -5.92 -6.74 -6.57
C PHE A 52 -5.59 -7.41 -7.91
N VAL A 53 -5.58 -8.75 -7.93
CA VAL A 53 -5.25 -9.51 -9.13
C VAL A 53 -6.36 -9.38 -10.19
N LEU A 54 -7.60 -9.58 -9.78
CA LEU A 54 -8.74 -9.57 -10.69
C LEU A 54 -8.99 -8.20 -11.32
N SER A 55 -8.77 -7.13 -10.57
CA SER A 55 -8.99 -5.77 -11.07
C SER A 55 -7.90 -5.30 -12.03
N GLY A 56 -6.70 -5.88 -11.94
CA GLY A 56 -5.55 -5.44 -12.72
C GLY A 56 -5.02 -4.07 -12.33
N ILE A 57 -5.38 -3.56 -11.15
CA ILE A 57 -4.99 -2.21 -10.73
C ILE A 57 -3.47 -2.03 -10.66
N GLY A 58 -2.72 -3.08 -10.34
CA GLY A 58 -1.27 -3.01 -10.29
C GLY A 58 -0.63 -2.53 -11.58
N LYS A 59 -1.23 -2.84 -12.72
CA LYS A 59 -0.73 -2.41 -14.03
C LYS A 59 -0.96 -0.93 -14.30
N LYS A 60 -1.83 -0.30 -13.54
CA LYS A 60 -2.18 1.12 -13.67
C LYS A 60 -1.41 2.00 -12.67
N MET A 61 -0.65 1.39 -11.78
CA MET A 61 0.17 2.11 -10.79
C MET A 61 1.46 2.60 -11.42
N VAL A 62 2.01 3.68 -10.87
CA VAL A 62 3.36 4.16 -11.21
C VAL A 62 4.38 3.10 -10.83
N ALA A 63 4.21 2.47 -9.67
CA ALA A 63 5.04 1.36 -9.23
C ALA A 63 4.23 0.40 -8.37
N ASP A 64 4.37 -0.89 -8.63
CA ASP A 64 3.77 -1.98 -7.88
C ASP A 64 4.92 -2.76 -7.24
N ILE A 65 5.27 -2.39 -6.01
CA ILE A 65 6.46 -2.89 -5.34
C ILE A 65 6.08 -3.99 -4.35
N ARG A 66 6.69 -5.15 -4.51
CA ARG A 66 6.50 -6.27 -3.60
C ARG A 66 7.66 -6.27 -2.61
N ALA A 67 7.39 -5.80 -1.41
CA ALA A 67 8.37 -5.68 -0.35
C ALA A 67 7.70 -5.76 1.01
N ASP A 68 8.48 -6.13 2.02
CA ASP A 68 8.01 -6.20 3.39
C ASP A 68 8.14 -4.83 4.04
N ILE A 69 7.06 -4.31 4.61
CA ILE A 69 7.07 -3.01 5.30
C ILE A 69 8.03 -3.00 6.50
N ARG A 70 8.44 -4.15 7.00
CA ARG A 70 9.42 -4.26 8.07
C ARG A 70 10.85 -3.94 7.62
N ASP A 71 11.09 -3.96 6.31
CA ASP A 71 12.41 -3.64 5.74
C ASP A 71 12.58 -2.12 5.63
N GLY A 72 13.11 -1.52 6.68
CA GLY A 72 13.28 -0.07 6.76
C GLY A 72 14.18 0.51 5.68
N GLN A 73 15.22 -0.22 5.25
CA GLN A 73 16.11 0.24 4.19
C GLN A 73 15.38 0.32 2.85
N LYS A 74 14.57 -0.70 2.54
CA LYS A 74 13.78 -0.71 1.31
C LYS A 74 12.77 0.42 1.29
N ILE A 75 12.12 0.68 2.42
CA ILE A 75 11.15 1.77 2.55
C ILE A 75 11.84 3.12 2.32
N LYS A 76 13.02 3.35 2.88
CA LYS A 76 13.78 4.58 2.64
C LYS A 76 14.10 4.77 1.16
N GLU A 77 14.51 3.72 0.48
CA GLU A 77 14.80 3.76 -0.96
C GLU A 77 13.56 4.15 -1.77
N ILE A 78 12.40 3.60 -1.42
CA ILE A 78 11.14 3.90 -2.09
C ILE A 78 10.76 5.38 -1.90
N PHE A 79 10.86 5.90 -0.69
CA PHE A 79 10.58 7.31 -0.42
C PHE A 79 11.54 8.23 -1.17
N ALA A 80 12.83 7.89 -1.21
CA ALA A 80 13.82 8.68 -1.93
C ALA A 80 13.56 8.70 -3.44
N LEU A 81 13.17 7.56 -4.00
CA LEU A 81 12.96 7.42 -5.44
C LEU A 81 11.66 8.06 -5.91
N TYR A 82 10.56 7.83 -5.19
CA TYR A 82 9.23 8.24 -5.66
C TYR A 82 8.71 9.52 -5.00
N GLN A 83 9.24 9.90 -3.86
CA GLN A 83 8.89 11.14 -3.13
C GLN A 83 7.37 11.34 -2.99
N PRO A 84 6.65 10.41 -2.35
CA PRO A 84 5.21 10.53 -2.23
C PRO A 84 4.82 11.74 -1.37
N GLU A 85 3.73 12.38 -1.75
CA GLU A 85 3.17 13.53 -1.01
C GLU A 85 2.19 13.07 0.06
N ILE A 86 1.54 11.93 -0.16
CA ILE A 86 0.50 11.38 0.72
C ILE A 86 0.77 9.90 0.92
N VAL A 87 0.58 9.42 2.15
CA VAL A 87 0.75 8.01 2.49
C VAL A 87 -0.52 7.48 3.13
N PHE A 88 -1.05 6.39 2.56
CA PHE A 88 -2.10 5.59 3.20
C PHE A 88 -1.48 4.27 3.66
N HIS A 89 -1.37 4.11 4.96
CA HIS A 89 -0.73 2.93 5.55
C HIS A 89 -1.75 1.87 5.93
N LEU A 90 -1.93 0.88 5.05
CA LEU A 90 -2.87 -0.22 5.24
C LEU A 90 -2.18 -1.58 5.38
N ALA A 91 -0.85 -1.60 5.36
CA ALA A 91 -0.10 -2.83 5.51
C ALA A 91 -0.14 -3.31 6.95
N ALA A 92 -0.91 -4.36 7.18
CA ALA A 92 -1.06 -4.99 8.49
C ALA A 92 -1.43 -6.46 8.29
N GLN A 93 -1.32 -7.25 9.36
CA GLN A 93 -1.82 -8.63 9.37
C GLN A 93 -3.23 -8.62 9.95
N PRO A 94 -4.28 -8.57 9.11
CA PRO A 94 -5.65 -8.38 9.57
C PRO A 94 -6.37 -9.67 9.96
N LEU A 95 -5.85 -10.85 9.54
CA LEU A 95 -6.53 -12.11 9.75
C LEU A 95 -6.33 -12.61 11.17
N VAL A 96 -7.40 -12.68 11.95
CA VAL A 96 -7.36 -13.11 13.36
C VAL A 96 -6.75 -14.50 13.50
N ARG A 97 -7.19 -15.45 12.69
CA ARG A 97 -6.65 -16.81 12.72
C ARG A 97 -5.14 -16.83 12.51
N LEU A 98 -4.65 -16.11 11.50
CA LEU A 98 -3.24 -16.06 11.20
C LEU A 98 -2.43 -15.36 12.29
N SER A 99 -3.03 -14.40 13.01
CA SER A 99 -2.38 -13.74 14.13
C SER A 99 -2.12 -14.69 15.30
N TYR A 100 -2.98 -15.69 15.49
CA TYR A 100 -2.76 -16.72 16.52
C TYR A 100 -1.72 -17.76 16.06
N GLU A 101 -1.66 -18.06 14.78
CA GLU A 101 -0.70 -19.02 14.23
C GLU A 101 0.71 -18.41 14.07
N GLN A 102 0.78 -17.11 13.79
CA GLN A 102 2.03 -16.40 13.56
C GLN A 102 2.08 -15.09 14.38
N PRO A 103 2.09 -15.17 15.71
CA PRO A 103 1.97 -13.98 16.54
C PRO A 103 3.16 -13.03 16.43
N VAL A 104 4.38 -13.55 16.34
CA VAL A 104 5.59 -12.71 16.23
C VAL A 104 5.59 -11.95 14.91
N GLU A 105 5.32 -12.63 13.81
CA GLU A 105 5.27 -12.01 12.49
C GLU A 105 4.16 -10.96 12.39
N THR A 106 3.00 -11.23 12.96
CA THR A 106 1.89 -10.28 13.01
C THR A 106 2.30 -9.02 13.77
N TYR A 107 2.92 -9.17 14.94
CA TYR A 107 3.41 -8.05 15.73
C TYR A 107 4.44 -7.23 14.95
N GLU A 108 5.43 -7.87 14.34
CA GLU A 108 6.46 -7.18 13.57
C GLU A 108 5.87 -6.40 12.40
N THR A 109 4.94 -7.00 11.64
CA THR A 109 4.29 -6.33 10.51
C THR A 109 3.49 -5.12 10.97
N ASN A 110 2.66 -5.28 12.01
CA ASN A 110 1.73 -4.23 12.42
C ASN A 110 2.41 -3.11 13.20
N VAL A 111 3.46 -3.41 13.96
CA VAL A 111 4.16 -2.43 14.80
C VAL A 111 5.41 -1.90 14.12
N MET A 112 6.33 -2.78 13.72
CA MET A 112 7.61 -2.34 13.15
C MET A 112 7.43 -1.70 11.78
N GLY A 113 6.50 -2.17 10.96
CA GLY A 113 6.19 -1.53 9.69
C GLY A 113 5.71 -0.10 9.87
N THR A 114 4.83 0.13 10.84
CA THR A 114 4.34 1.46 11.17
C THR A 114 5.47 2.36 11.69
N ILE A 115 6.34 1.85 12.54
CA ILE A 115 7.50 2.60 13.04
C ILE A 115 8.43 2.99 11.90
N ASN A 116 8.72 2.08 10.97
CA ASN A 116 9.58 2.36 9.83
C ASN A 116 9.05 3.53 9.00
N LEU A 117 7.74 3.55 8.71
CA LEU A 117 7.13 4.66 7.99
C LEU A 117 7.21 5.96 8.77
N SER A 118 6.94 5.91 10.07
CA SER A 118 6.94 7.10 10.93
C SER A 118 8.31 7.77 11.00
N LEU A 119 9.39 6.99 11.00
CA LEU A 119 10.76 7.50 11.10
C LEU A 119 11.25 8.17 9.81
N ILE A 120 10.61 7.91 8.68
CA ILE A 120 11.00 8.49 7.39
C ILE A 120 10.38 9.88 7.20
N HIS A 121 9.24 10.11 7.80
CA HIS A 121 8.59 11.42 7.81
C HIS A 121 9.20 12.31 8.90
#